data_25846dd5dfddbb997f6de7f5d1d13d15
#
_entry.id   25846dd5dfddbb997f6de7f5d1d13d15
#
_cell.length_a   1.000
_cell.length_b   1.000
_cell.length_c   1.000
_cell.angle_alpha   90.00
_cell.angle_beta   90.00
_cell.angle_gamma   90.00
#
_symmetry.space_group_name_H-M   'P 1'
#
loop_
_entity.id
_entity.type
_entity.pdbx_description
1 polymer ?
#
loop_
_entity_poly.entity_id
_entity_poly.type
_entity_poly.pdbx_seq_one_letter_code
_entity_poly.pdbx_strand_id
1 'polypeptide(L)'
;MKAFIERRADPYILRKDGWYYFTASVPEFDRVVLRKARTLRELPDAVEKVVWMRHADGPMSCNIWAPEIHFIEGKWYIYFAAARGGADKSGCYDHRIYALMNDSADPLEGRFEEAGRIDTGWESFSLDSTTTAFEGRRYFIWAQRDFAVPGNSNLYIAEMENALTLKVPAVRLSVPEYDWECQGFLVNEGPSCLVRGGRLYLTYSASATDERYAMGLLTLKKGGDPLDAGAWKKSPAPVMVTEEKNGLYGPGHNSFTVDEEGNDLLVFHARPYPGFHGTALSDPNRHCFLRPVRYDADGKPIFHAFAEGECAI
;
A
#
# COMPACT_ATOMS: atom_id res chain seq x y z
N MET A 1 -12.09 9.93 14.92
CA MET A 1 -10.66 9.61 15.24
C MET A 1 -9.78 10.76 14.75
N LYS A 2 -8.70 11.12 15.44
CA LYS A 2 -7.78 12.18 14.99
C LYS A 2 -6.82 11.60 13.95
N ALA A 3 -6.54 12.35 12.87
CA ALA A 3 -5.53 11.96 11.90
C ALA A 3 -4.14 11.91 12.53
N PHE A 4 -3.34 10.93 12.18
CA PHE A 4 -1.94 10.82 12.55
C PHE A 4 -1.10 11.80 11.70
N ILE A 5 -1.26 11.76 10.38
CA ILE A 5 -0.67 12.75 9.46
C ILE A 5 -1.75 13.16 8.46
N GLU A 6 -2.01 14.46 8.36
CA GLU A 6 -3.02 14.99 7.44
C GLU A 6 -2.53 14.99 5.98
N ARG A 7 -3.47 14.79 5.05
CA ARG A 7 -3.24 14.89 3.60
C ARG A 7 -2.10 14.01 3.10
N ARG A 8 -2.05 12.77 3.59
CA ARG A 8 -1.10 11.75 3.17
C ARG A 8 -1.88 10.45 2.91
N ALA A 9 -2.22 10.24 1.63
CA ALA A 9 -2.85 9.02 1.15
C ALA A 9 -1.81 7.92 1.00
N ASP A 10 -2.26 6.65 0.94
CA ASP A 10 -1.41 5.49 0.66
C ASP A 10 -0.18 5.45 1.60
N PRO A 11 -0.39 5.55 2.94
CA PRO A 11 0.70 5.76 3.87
C PRO A 11 1.50 4.48 4.12
N TYR A 12 2.82 4.63 4.16
CA TYR A 12 3.74 3.54 4.47
C TYR A 12 4.74 3.95 5.56
N ILE A 13 4.89 3.11 6.58
CA ILE A 13 5.85 3.32 7.67
C ILE A 13 6.75 2.09 7.80
N LEU A 14 8.04 2.26 7.54
CA LEU A 14 9.06 1.26 7.83
C LEU A 14 9.75 1.56 9.15
N ARG A 15 9.79 0.59 10.07
CA ARG A 15 10.67 0.63 11.25
C ARG A 15 11.96 -0.13 10.96
N LYS A 16 13.11 0.55 11.09
CA LYS A 16 14.43 -0.05 10.88
C LYS A 16 15.47 0.60 11.79
N ASP A 17 16.26 -0.23 12.48
CA ASP A 17 17.39 0.20 13.33
C ASP A 17 17.02 1.30 14.34
N GLY A 18 15.81 1.19 14.93
CA GLY A 18 15.29 2.14 15.91
C GLY A 18 14.85 3.47 15.33
N TRP A 19 14.63 3.54 14.01
CA TRP A 19 14.03 4.67 13.31
C TRP A 19 12.75 4.28 12.58
N TYR A 20 11.83 5.22 12.48
CA TYR A 20 10.67 5.16 11.62
C TYR A 20 10.91 6.02 10.38
N TYR A 21 10.61 5.46 9.23
CA TYR A 21 10.64 6.14 7.94
C TYR A 21 9.23 6.14 7.37
N PHE A 22 8.71 7.33 7.06
CA PHE A 22 7.37 7.50 6.54
C PHE A 22 7.41 8.04 5.12
N THR A 23 6.61 7.47 4.24
CA THR A 23 6.31 7.98 2.91
C THR A 23 4.83 7.81 2.61
N ALA A 24 4.30 8.57 1.66
CA ALA A 24 2.90 8.53 1.25
C ALA A 24 2.71 9.30 -0.07
N SER A 25 1.58 9.11 -0.72
CA SER A 25 1.15 9.98 -1.81
C SER A 25 0.87 11.38 -1.28
N VAL A 26 1.48 12.39 -1.92
CA VAL A 26 1.20 13.81 -1.66
C VAL A 26 0.01 14.27 -2.51
N PRO A 27 -0.77 15.27 -2.09
CA PRO A 27 -1.97 15.71 -2.83
C PRO A 27 -1.70 16.17 -4.27
N GLU A 28 -0.51 16.68 -4.54
CA GLU A 28 -0.09 17.17 -5.85
C GLU A 28 0.31 16.04 -6.81
N PHE A 29 0.58 14.84 -6.29
CA PHE A 29 1.03 13.66 -7.04
C PHE A 29 2.22 13.93 -7.96
N ASP A 30 3.17 14.73 -7.49
CA ASP A 30 4.29 15.22 -8.29
C ASP A 30 5.67 14.84 -7.74
N ARG A 31 5.74 14.20 -6.58
CA ARG A 31 7.00 13.91 -5.89
C ARG A 31 6.89 12.73 -4.93
N VAL A 32 8.05 12.21 -4.55
CA VAL A 32 8.22 11.26 -3.46
C VAL A 32 8.85 11.98 -2.27
N VAL A 33 8.28 11.79 -1.09
CA VAL A 33 8.71 12.42 0.16
C VAL A 33 9.09 11.37 1.20
N LEU A 34 10.01 11.72 2.10
CA LEU A 34 10.35 10.93 3.28
C LEU A 34 10.36 11.79 4.53
N ARG A 35 9.88 11.21 5.63
CA ARG A 35 10.12 11.69 7.00
C ARG A 35 10.86 10.63 7.79
N LYS A 36 11.60 11.04 8.83
CA LYS A 36 12.33 10.14 9.74
C LYS A 36 12.21 10.63 11.16
N ALA A 37 11.91 9.72 12.09
CA ALA A 37 11.83 10.02 13.51
C ALA A 37 12.28 8.81 14.35
N ARG A 38 12.61 9.04 15.62
CA ARG A 38 12.93 7.97 16.58
C ARG A 38 11.69 7.32 17.15
N THR A 39 10.60 8.05 17.23
CA THR A 39 9.33 7.57 17.77
C THR A 39 8.18 7.87 16.80
N LEU A 40 7.11 7.07 16.87
CA LEU A 40 5.87 7.35 16.13
C LEU A 40 5.29 8.71 16.52
N ARG A 41 5.40 9.09 17.79
CA ARG A 41 4.90 10.38 18.28
C ARG A 41 5.57 11.58 17.60
N GLU A 42 6.85 11.49 17.27
CA GLU A 42 7.62 12.56 16.61
C GLU A 42 7.39 12.60 15.09
N LEU A 43 6.96 11.49 14.50
CA LEU A 43 6.88 11.33 13.04
C LEU A 43 5.96 12.34 12.34
N PRO A 44 4.78 12.72 12.89
CA PRO A 44 3.92 13.75 12.29
C PRO A 44 4.60 15.12 12.12
N ASP A 45 5.44 15.49 13.08
CA ASP A 45 6.13 16.80 13.11
C ASP A 45 7.54 16.74 12.51
N ALA A 46 8.00 15.56 12.10
CA ALA A 46 9.31 15.37 11.48
C ALA A 46 9.40 16.12 10.14
N VAL A 47 10.59 16.66 9.84
CA VAL A 47 10.84 17.36 8.58
C VAL A 47 10.61 16.43 7.42
N GLU A 48 9.73 16.85 6.50
CA GLU A 48 9.46 16.14 5.26
C GLU A 48 10.48 16.57 4.19
N LYS A 49 11.27 15.62 3.71
CA LYS A 49 12.26 15.84 2.64
C LYS A 49 11.71 15.31 1.32
N VAL A 50 11.75 16.13 0.27
CA VAL A 50 11.54 15.65 -1.09
C VAL A 50 12.78 14.88 -1.51
N VAL A 51 12.61 13.60 -1.85
CA VAL A 51 13.72 12.71 -2.25
C VAL A 51 13.76 12.47 -3.74
N TRP A 52 12.65 12.73 -4.45
CA TRP A 52 12.57 12.64 -5.90
C TRP A 52 11.40 13.48 -6.42
N MET A 53 11.53 14.06 -7.63
CA MET A 53 10.50 14.83 -8.33
C MET A 53 10.17 14.18 -9.66
N ARG A 54 8.89 14.27 -10.07
CA ARG A 54 8.44 13.78 -11.37
C ARG A 54 9.19 14.42 -12.52
N HIS A 55 9.24 13.74 -13.65
CA HIS A 55 9.76 14.32 -14.90
C HIS A 55 8.82 15.40 -15.44
N ALA A 56 9.34 16.26 -16.31
CA ALA A 56 8.55 17.26 -17.00
C ALA A 56 7.60 16.62 -18.04
N ASP A 57 8.06 15.54 -18.67
CA ASP A 57 7.33 14.77 -19.69
C ASP A 57 7.79 13.31 -19.71
N GLY A 58 7.14 12.46 -20.53
CA GLY A 58 7.46 11.05 -20.68
C GLY A 58 7.09 10.18 -19.48
N PRO A 59 7.75 9.03 -19.31
CA PRO A 59 7.56 8.17 -18.15
C PRO A 59 7.82 8.92 -16.85
N MET A 60 7.05 8.60 -15.78
CA MET A 60 7.14 9.21 -14.45
C MET A 60 6.88 10.74 -14.42
N SER A 61 6.09 11.27 -15.36
CA SER A 61 5.77 12.70 -15.41
C SER A 61 4.42 13.06 -14.78
N CYS A 62 3.60 12.07 -14.43
CA CYS A 62 2.24 12.29 -13.98
C CYS A 62 1.84 11.28 -12.90
N ASN A 63 1.01 11.72 -11.95
CA ASN A 63 0.35 10.88 -10.94
C ASN A 63 1.33 9.93 -10.23
N ILE A 64 2.20 10.50 -9.43
CA ILE A 64 3.14 9.75 -8.58
C ILE A 64 2.39 9.23 -7.37
N TRP A 65 2.12 7.90 -7.32
CA TRP A 65 1.25 7.29 -6.33
C TRP A 65 1.94 6.20 -5.52
N ALA A 66 1.43 6.01 -4.31
CA ALA A 66 1.70 4.88 -3.42
C ALA A 66 3.19 4.51 -3.28
N PRO A 67 4.06 5.46 -2.87
CA PRO A 67 5.45 5.13 -2.62
C PRO A 67 5.59 4.28 -1.36
N GLU A 68 6.37 3.20 -1.43
CA GLU A 68 6.76 2.38 -0.29
C GLU A 68 8.29 2.27 -0.18
N ILE A 69 8.84 2.55 1.01
CA ILE A 69 10.28 2.43 1.27
C ILE A 69 10.61 1.07 1.86
N HIS A 70 11.59 0.39 1.29
CA HIS A 70 12.08 -0.92 1.72
C HIS A 70 13.61 -0.93 1.85
N PHE A 71 14.13 -1.76 2.75
CA PHE A 71 15.56 -2.02 2.84
C PHE A 71 15.84 -3.48 2.46
N ILE A 72 16.53 -3.66 1.33
CA ILE A 72 16.76 -4.98 0.73
C ILE A 72 18.25 -5.08 0.40
N GLU A 73 18.90 -6.15 0.88
CA GLU A 73 20.30 -6.46 0.58
C GLU A 73 21.25 -5.28 0.79
N GLY A 74 21.05 -4.54 1.88
CA GLY A 74 21.94 -3.43 2.26
C GLY A 74 21.63 -2.11 1.59
N LYS A 75 20.58 -2.01 0.77
CA LYS A 75 20.19 -0.79 0.06
C LYS A 75 18.75 -0.41 0.32
N TRP A 76 18.46 0.88 0.17
CA TRP A 76 17.10 1.42 0.24
C TRP A 76 16.48 1.43 -1.14
N TYR A 77 15.23 1.01 -1.22
CA TYR A 77 14.41 1.08 -2.43
C TYR A 77 13.09 1.77 -2.10
N ILE A 78 12.62 2.61 -3.02
CA ILE A 78 11.25 3.13 -2.98
C ILE A 78 10.58 2.65 -4.27
N TYR A 79 9.56 1.79 -4.12
CA TYR A 79 8.68 1.44 -5.23
C TYR A 79 7.51 2.40 -5.25
N PHE A 80 7.09 2.82 -6.43
CA PHE A 80 5.96 3.74 -6.61
C PHE A 80 5.34 3.54 -7.99
N ALA A 81 4.08 3.97 -8.14
CA ALA A 81 3.42 3.98 -9.43
C ALA A 81 3.49 5.38 -10.05
N ALA A 82 3.71 5.44 -11.36
CA ALA A 82 3.73 6.68 -12.12
C ALA A 82 3.22 6.49 -13.54
N ALA A 83 2.59 7.54 -14.10
CA ALA A 83 2.10 7.60 -15.47
C ALA A 83 2.93 8.57 -16.31
N ARG A 84 2.77 8.48 -17.64
CA ARG A 84 3.36 9.43 -18.60
C ARG A 84 2.40 10.55 -19.04
N GLY A 85 1.15 10.50 -18.60
CA GLY A 85 0.13 11.48 -18.99
C GLY A 85 -1.15 11.30 -18.21
N GLY A 86 -2.18 12.10 -18.55
CA GLY A 86 -3.51 11.97 -17.98
C GLY A 86 -4.21 10.66 -18.39
N ALA A 87 -5.41 10.45 -17.86
CA ALA A 87 -6.23 9.32 -18.22
C ALA A 87 -6.57 9.34 -19.73
N ASP A 88 -6.66 8.17 -20.33
CA ASP A 88 -7.19 7.99 -21.66
C ASP A 88 -8.71 8.23 -21.72
N LYS A 89 -9.33 8.05 -22.90
CA LYS A 89 -10.78 8.22 -23.09
C LYS A 89 -11.64 7.25 -22.26
N SER A 90 -11.06 6.17 -21.77
CA SER A 90 -11.73 5.21 -20.88
C SER A 90 -11.59 5.59 -19.39
N GLY A 91 -10.90 6.68 -19.07
CA GLY A 91 -10.58 7.08 -17.70
C GLY A 91 -9.40 6.32 -17.07
N CYS A 92 -8.69 5.50 -17.86
CA CYS A 92 -7.55 4.73 -17.39
C CYS A 92 -6.25 5.49 -17.62
N TYR A 93 -5.39 5.46 -16.62
CA TYR A 93 -4.03 5.95 -16.70
C TYR A 93 -3.09 4.85 -17.21
N ASP A 94 -1.93 5.23 -17.72
CA ASP A 94 -0.90 4.29 -18.19
C ASP A 94 0.19 4.00 -17.15
N HIS A 95 -0.21 3.94 -15.88
CA HIS A 95 0.73 3.68 -14.77
C HIS A 95 1.57 2.43 -14.99
N ARG A 96 2.82 2.54 -14.56
CA ARG A 96 3.75 1.43 -14.36
C ARG A 96 4.41 1.60 -13.01
N ILE A 97 4.96 0.51 -12.49
CA ILE A 97 5.71 0.50 -11.23
C ILE A 97 7.17 0.81 -11.52
N TYR A 98 7.72 1.75 -10.78
CA TYR A 98 9.12 2.16 -10.86
C TYR A 98 9.80 2.02 -9.50
N ALA A 99 11.12 1.97 -9.52
CA ALA A 99 11.94 1.92 -8.32
C ALA A 99 12.95 3.06 -8.29
N LEU A 100 13.12 3.66 -7.11
CA LEU A 100 14.28 4.47 -6.76
C LEU A 100 15.20 3.64 -5.87
N MET A 101 16.50 3.89 -5.90
CA MET A 101 17.51 3.21 -5.11
C MET A 101 18.44 4.21 -4.44
N ASN A 102 18.84 3.91 -3.19
CA ASN A 102 19.82 4.68 -2.44
C ASN A 102 20.68 3.70 -1.63
N ASP A 103 22.00 3.79 -1.73
CA ASP A 103 22.97 2.92 -1.04
C ASP A 103 23.60 3.55 0.20
N SER A 104 23.17 4.75 0.59
CA SER A 104 23.64 5.43 1.80
C SER A 104 23.16 4.72 3.06
N ALA A 105 23.93 4.82 4.15
CA ALA A 105 23.51 4.29 5.46
C ALA A 105 22.20 4.92 5.94
N ASP A 106 22.02 6.22 5.73
CA ASP A 106 20.79 6.96 6.00
C ASP A 106 20.15 7.43 4.68
N PRO A 107 18.93 7.01 4.35
CA PRO A 107 18.28 7.38 3.10
C PRO A 107 17.97 8.87 2.98
N LEU A 108 17.99 9.62 4.09
CA LEU A 108 17.79 11.07 4.08
C LEU A 108 19.08 11.87 3.85
N GLU A 109 20.26 11.27 4.04
CA GLU A 109 21.55 11.93 3.80
C GLU A 109 22.06 11.69 2.37
N GLY A 110 21.69 10.56 1.77
CA GLY A 110 22.06 10.21 0.40
C GLY A 110 21.07 10.76 -0.63
N ARG A 111 21.26 10.31 -1.86
CA ARG A 111 20.39 10.60 -2.99
C ARG A 111 19.71 9.34 -3.47
N PHE A 112 18.43 9.41 -3.75
CA PHE A 112 17.71 8.39 -4.50
C PHE A 112 17.92 8.57 -5.98
N GLU A 113 18.36 7.52 -6.64
CA GLU A 113 18.53 7.44 -8.09
C GLU A 113 17.46 6.53 -8.69
N GLU A 114 17.08 6.81 -9.93
CA GLU A 114 16.10 6.00 -10.65
C GLU A 114 16.73 4.65 -11.00
N ALA A 115 16.14 3.58 -10.46
CA ALA A 115 16.59 2.21 -10.71
C ALA A 115 15.82 1.53 -11.87
N GLY A 116 14.84 2.24 -12.44
CA GLY A 116 14.07 1.81 -13.60
C GLY A 116 12.69 1.28 -13.29
N ARG A 117 12.03 0.77 -14.32
CA ARG A 117 10.70 0.16 -14.25
C ARG A 117 10.82 -1.30 -13.76
N ILE A 118 9.90 -1.72 -12.90
CA ILE A 118 9.73 -3.13 -12.57
C ILE A 118 8.96 -3.81 -13.70
N ASP A 119 9.59 -4.79 -14.33
CA ASP A 119 8.95 -5.60 -15.38
C ASP A 119 8.01 -6.63 -14.74
N THR A 120 6.70 -6.41 -14.89
CA THR A 120 5.67 -7.32 -14.40
C THR A 120 5.29 -8.41 -15.41
N GLY A 121 5.88 -8.40 -16.60
CA GLY A 121 5.52 -9.28 -17.72
C GLY A 121 4.31 -8.80 -18.54
N TRP A 122 3.73 -7.63 -18.22
CA TRP A 122 2.61 -7.03 -18.96
C TRP A 122 2.82 -5.57 -19.30
N GLU A 123 2.34 -5.15 -20.46
CA GLU A 123 2.28 -3.74 -20.88
C GLU A 123 0.89 -3.15 -20.60
N SER A 124 0.37 -3.32 -19.38
CA SER A 124 -0.90 -2.78 -18.94
C SER A 124 -0.75 -1.96 -17.65
N PHE A 125 -1.82 -1.27 -17.26
CA PHE A 125 -1.91 -0.51 -16.01
C PHE A 125 -1.46 -1.37 -14.83
N SER A 126 -0.46 -0.88 -14.09
CA SER A 126 0.07 -1.53 -12.88
C SER A 126 0.44 -0.49 -11.83
N LEU A 127 0.12 -0.79 -10.56
CA LEU A 127 0.31 0.14 -9.45
C LEU A 127 0.38 -0.61 -8.11
N ASP A 128 0.55 0.15 -7.04
CA ASP A 128 0.40 -0.27 -5.65
C ASP A 128 1.19 -1.55 -5.35
N SER A 129 2.48 -1.39 -5.27
CA SER A 129 3.36 -2.55 -5.06
C SER A 129 3.96 -2.58 -3.67
N THR A 130 3.98 -3.75 -3.10
CA THR A 130 4.67 -4.04 -1.83
C THR A 130 5.61 -5.23 -1.97
N THR A 131 6.53 -5.39 -1.01
CA THR A 131 7.39 -6.57 -0.94
C THR A 131 7.40 -7.15 0.47
N THR A 132 7.46 -8.46 0.57
CA THR A 132 7.55 -9.18 1.84
C THR A 132 8.56 -10.31 1.77
N ALA A 133 9.24 -10.58 2.89
CA ALA A 133 10.04 -11.79 3.06
C ALA A 133 9.22 -12.83 3.82
N PHE A 134 9.14 -14.05 3.29
CA PHE A 134 8.46 -15.16 3.93
C PHE A 134 9.18 -16.47 3.61
N GLU A 135 9.46 -17.29 4.65
CA GLU A 135 10.16 -18.58 4.54
C GLU A 135 11.44 -18.56 3.69
N GLY A 136 12.26 -17.51 3.89
CA GLY A 136 13.56 -17.36 3.22
C GLY A 136 13.49 -16.88 1.77
N ARG A 137 12.32 -16.67 1.23
CA ARG A 137 12.11 -16.09 -0.09
C ARG A 137 11.53 -14.69 0.02
N ARG A 138 11.76 -13.83 -0.97
CA ARG A 138 11.14 -12.51 -1.08
C ARG A 138 10.14 -12.49 -2.21
N TYR A 139 9.01 -11.85 -1.95
CA TYR A 139 7.90 -11.73 -2.90
C TYR A 139 7.59 -10.27 -3.16
N PHE A 140 7.19 -10.01 -4.39
CA PHE A 140 6.62 -8.74 -4.83
C PHE A 140 5.15 -8.94 -5.13
N ILE A 141 4.30 -8.07 -4.58
CA ILE A 141 2.84 -8.14 -4.75
C ILE A 141 2.39 -6.79 -5.29
N TRP A 142 1.51 -6.79 -6.28
CA TRP A 142 1.05 -5.56 -6.91
C TRP A 142 -0.35 -5.69 -7.50
N ALA A 143 -0.94 -4.55 -7.89
CA ALA A 143 -2.18 -4.48 -8.63
C ALA A 143 -1.89 -4.32 -10.13
N GLN A 144 -2.56 -5.14 -10.97
CA GLN A 144 -2.35 -5.19 -12.42
C GLN A 144 -3.68 -5.32 -13.15
N ARG A 145 -3.84 -4.57 -14.24
CA ARG A 145 -4.93 -4.79 -15.18
C ARG A 145 -4.61 -5.99 -16.07
N ASP A 146 -5.51 -6.96 -16.04
CA ASP A 146 -5.49 -8.12 -16.93
C ASP A 146 -6.72 -8.04 -17.85
N PHE A 147 -6.50 -7.93 -19.16
CA PHE A 147 -7.60 -7.83 -20.13
C PHE A 147 -8.36 -9.15 -20.33
N ALA A 148 -7.84 -10.27 -19.80
CA ALA A 148 -8.51 -11.58 -19.86
C ALA A 148 -9.56 -11.76 -18.76
N VAL A 149 -9.60 -10.87 -17.76
CA VAL A 149 -10.55 -10.92 -16.64
C VAL A 149 -11.24 -9.56 -16.44
N PRO A 150 -12.48 -9.54 -15.90
CA PRO A 150 -13.14 -8.32 -15.52
C PRO A 150 -12.34 -7.54 -14.46
N GLY A 151 -12.52 -6.23 -14.44
CA GLY A 151 -11.94 -5.37 -13.43
C GLY A 151 -10.88 -4.40 -13.98
N ASN A 152 -10.65 -3.34 -13.22
CA ASN A 152 -9.65 -2.35 -13.53
C ASN A 152 -8.26 -2.78 -13.05
N SER A 153 -8.20 -3.46 -11.90
CA SER A 153 -6.98 -4.06 -11.36
C SER A 153 -7.26 -5.31 -10.53
N ASN A 154 -6.32 -6.23 -10.54
CA ASN A 154 -6.33 -7.51 -9.87
C ASN A 154 -4.99 -7.71 -9.15
N LEU A 155 -4.95 -8.52 -8.09
CA LEU A 155 -3.72 -8.76 -7.34
C LEU A 155 -2.88 -9.88 -7.93
N TYR A 156 -1.59 -9.62 -8.04
CA TYR A 156 -0.58 -10.56 -8.51
C TYR A 156 0.57 -10.66 -7.52
N ILE A 157 1.23 -11.81 -7.52
CA ILE A 157 2.44 -12.09 -6.75
C ILE A 157 3.49 -12.75 -7.64
N ALA A 158 4.76 -12.38 -7.43
CA ALA A 158 5.91 -13.09 -8.00
C ALA A 158 7.02 -13.19 -6.96
N GLU A 159 7.84 -14.23 -7.03
CA GLU A 159 9.09 -14.27 -6.29
C GLU A 159 10.09 -13.27 -6.90
N MET A 160 10.84 -12.58 -6.05
CA MET A 160 11.88 -11.66 -6.48
C MET A 160 13.20 -12.41 -6.65
N GLU A 161 13.87 -12.23 -7.77
CA GLU A 161 15.25 -12.66 -7.96
C GLU A 161 16.23 -11.72 -7.23
N ASN A 162 15.94 -10.44 -7.31
CA ASN A 162 16.60 -9.35 -6.59
C ASN A 162 15.61 -8.18 -6.42
N ALA A 163 16.03 -7.07 -5.85
CA ALA A 163 15.14 -5.94 -5.59
C ALA A 163 14.48 -5.31 -6.84
N LEU A 164 14.98 -5.58 -8.04
CA LEU A 164 14.49 -4.97 -9.29
C LEU A 164 13.94 -5.99 -10.30
N THR A 165 14.12 -7.29 -10.05
CA THR A 165 13.80 -8.34 -11.01
C THR A 165 12.85 -9.36 -10.40
N LEU A 166 11.74 -9.64 -11.10
CA LEU A 166 10.76 -10.63 -10.72
C LEU A 166 10.99 -11.93 -11.47
N LYS A 167 10.77 -13.06 -10.81
CA LYS A 167 10.69 -14.37 -11.47
C LYS A 167 9.28 -14.52 -12.06
N VAL A 168 9.19 -14.58 -13.36
CA VAL A 168 7.94 -14.76 -14.10
C VAL A 168 7.72 -16.24 -14.47
N PRO A 169 6.48 -16.71 -14.68
CA PRO A 169 5.24 -15.94 -14.66
C PRO A 169 4.77 -15.62 -13.24
N ALA A 170 4.09 -14.48 -13.09
CA ALA A 170 3.41 -14.09 -11.85
C ALA A 170 2.13 -14.91 -11.64
N VAL A 171 1.72 -15.03 -10.38
CA VAL A 171 0.50 -15.72 -9.98
C VAL A 171 -0.59 -14.71 -9.62
N ARG A 172 -1.79 -14.86 -10.18
CA ARG A 172 -2.96 -14.06 -9.83
C ARG A 172 -3.55 -14.55 -8.51
N LEU A 173 -3.62 -13.67 -7.50
CA LEU A 173 -4.13 -13.98 -6.17
C LEU A 173 -5.60 -13.63 -5.98
N SER A 174 -6.06 -12.52 -6.58
CA SER A 174 -7.40 -12.02 -6.36
C SER A 174 -7.92 -11.22 -7.55
N VAL A 175 -9.21 -11.30 -7.77
CA VAL A 175 -9.99 -10.43 -8.67
C VAL A 175 -11.15 -9.84 -7.86
N PRO A 176 -11.71 -8.66 -8.22
CA PRO A 176 -12.96 -8.17 -7.64
C PRO A 176 -14.10 -9.13 -8.02
N GLU A 177 -14.69 -9.80 -7.03
CA GLU A 177 -15.74 -10.81 -7.25
C GLU A 177 -16.93 -10.68 -6.29
N TYR A 178 -16.72 -10.13 -5.08
CA TYR A 178 -17.79 -9.91 -4.12
C TYR A 178 -18.44 -8.54 -4.35
N ASP A 179 -19.74 -8.41 -4.04
CA ASP A 179 -20.48 -7.17 -4.22
C ASP A 179 -19.81 -5.96 -3.56
N TRP A 180 -19.20 -6.17 -2.39
CA TRP A 180 -18.49 -5.12 -1.68
C TRP A 180 -17.16 -4.70 -2.35
N GLU A 181 -16.61 -5.50 -3.26
CA GLU A 181 -15.40 -5.18 -4.02
C GLU A 181 -15.68 -4.44 -5.33
N CYS A 182 -16.94 -4.40 -5.75
CA CYS A 182 -17.36 -3.95 -7.07
C CYS A 182 -18.18 -2.65 -7.05
N GLN A 183 -18.17 -1.92 -5.91
CA GLN A 183 -18.98 -0.72 -5.77
C GLN A 183 -18.30 0.49 -6.41
N GLY A 184 -18.83 0.95 -7.53
CA GLY A 184 -18.36 2.10 -8.30
C GLY A 184 -17.13 1.82 -9.18
N PHE A 185 -16.16 1.06 -8.71
CA PHE A 185 -15.01 0.57 -9.47
C PHE A 185 -14.73 -0.90 -9.12
N LEU A 186 -14.32 -1.68 -10.12
CA LEU A 186 -13.94 -3.07 -9.96
C LEU A 186 -12.41 -3.15 -9.76
N VAL A 187 -11.96 -2.99 -8.53
CA VAL A 187 -10.53 -3.00 -8.21
C VAL A 187 -10.24 -3.91 -7.01
N ASN A 188 -9.12 -4.61 -7.09
CA ASN A 188 -8.34 -5.06 -5.95
C ASN A 188 -6.96 -4.41 -6.08
N GLU A 189 -6.59 -3.59 -5.10
CA GLU A 189 -5.38 -2.75 -5.12
C GLU A 189 -4.81 -2.56 -3.71
N GLY A 190 -3.75 -1.78 -3.54
CA GLY A 190 -3.15 -1.47 -2.25
C GLY A 190 -2.80 -2.72 -1.41
N PRO A 191 -2.11 -3.74 -1.98
CA PRO A 191 -1.75 -4.94 -1.23
C PRO A 191 -0.77 -4.62 -0.12
N SER A 192 -0.93 -5.24 1.05
CA SER A 192 0.05 -5.15 2.13
C SER A 192 0.13 -6.44 2.93
N CYS A 193 1.35 -6.83 3.30
CA CYS A 193 1.61 -8.09 3.95
C CYS A 193 1.83 -7.94 5.46
N LEU A 194 1.23 -8.85 6.24
CA LEU A 194 1.49 -9.03 7.65
C LEU A 194 1.99 -10.46 7.89
N VAL A 195 3.23 -10.59 8.37
CA VAL A 195 3.81 -11.88 8.77
C VAL A 195 3.76 -11.98 10.29
N ARG A 196 2.96 -12.89 10.83
CA ARG A 196 2.82 -13.08 12.28
C ARG A 196 2.65 -14.55 12.65
N GLY A 197 3.41 -15.00 13.64
CA GLY A 197 3.33 -16.38 14.12
C GLY A 197 3.60 -17.45 13.05
N GLY A 198 4.49 -17.17 12.07
CA GLY A 198 4.76 -18.05 10.94
C GLY A 198 3.62 -18.15 9.92
N ARG A 199 2.69 -17.21 9.95
CA ARG A 199 1.59 -17.09 8.97
C ARG A 199 1.77 -15.83 8.13
N LEU A 200 1.35 -15.89 6.87
CA LEU A 200 1.31 -14.76 5.95
C LEU A 200 -0.14 -14.37 5.69
N TYR A 201 -0.43 -13.11 5.95
CA TYR A 201 -1.69 -12.44 5.66
C TYR A 201 -1.44 -11.36 4.63
N LEU A 202 -2.35 -11.20 3.68
CA LEU A 202 -2.31 -10.16 2.66
C LEU A 202 -3.62 -9.38 2.72
N THR A 203 -3.55 -8.13 3.15
CA THR A 203 -4.65 -7.18 3.03
C THR A 203 -4.62 -6.50 1.67
N TYR A 204 -5.76 -6.02 1.22
CA TYR A 204 -5.91 -5.26 -0.02
C TYR A 204 -7.11 -4.34 0.11
N SER A 205 -7.26 -3.44 -0.83
CA SER A 205 -8.39 -2.52 -0.90
C SER A 205 -9.21 -2.73 -2.15
N ALA A 206 -10.50 -2.41 -2.07
CA ALA A 206 -11.45 -2.65 -3.15
C ALA A 206 -12.54 -1.56 -3.22
N SER A 207 -13.23 -1.50 -4.35
CA SER A 207 -14.27 -0.52 -4.69
C SER A 207 -13.75 0.88 -5.02
N ALA A 208 -14.64 1.83 -5.27
CA ALA A 208 -14.26 3.22 -5.54
C ALA A 208 -13.59 3.87 -4.32
N THR A 209 -12.66 4.79 -4.55
CA THR A 209 -11.92 5.53 -3.51
C THR A 209 -12.74 6.66 -2.87
N ASP A 210 -14.01 6.37 -2.56
CA ASP A 210 -14.93 7.18 -1.77
C ASP A 210 -15.30 6.45 -0.46
N GLU A 211 -16.45 6.69 0.14
CA GLU A 211 -16.89 6.02 1.37
C GLU A 211 -17.12 4.52 1.23
N ARG A 212 -17.16 4.00 0.00
CA ARG A 212 -17.31 2.57 -0.33
C ARG A 212 -15.98 1.81 -0.32
N TYR A 213 -14.84 2.53 -0.33
CA TYR A 213 -13.53 1.92 -0.26
C TYR A 213 -13.41 1.09 1.02
N ALA A 214 -12.94 -0.15 0.88
CA ALA A 214 -12.95 -1.12 1.96
C ALA A 214 -11.73 -2.05 1.86
N MET A 215 -11.30 -2.59 3.01
CA MET A 215 -10.20 -3.55 3.05
C MET A 215 -10.69 -4.99 3.02
N GLY A 216 -10.03 -5.81 2.21
CA GLY A 216 -10.14 -7.25 2.17
C GLY A 216 -8.94 -7.97 2.80
N LEU A 217 -9.06 -9.29 2.92
CA LEU A 217 -8.03 -10.14 3.51
C LEU A 217 -7.91 -11.46 2.75
N LEU A 218 -6.69 -11.78 2.34
CA LEU A 218 -6.27 -13.11 1.92
C LEU A 218 -5.40 -13.73 3.02
N THR A 219 -5.67 -14.97 3.36
CA THR A 219 -4.90 -15.73 4.38
C THR A 219 -4.24 -16.90 3.71
N LEU A 220 -2.92 -16.98 3.76
CA LEU A 220 -2.18 -18.15 3.30
C LEU A 220 -2.42 -19.33 4.24
N LYS A 221 -2.73 -20.51 3.71
CA LYS A 221 -2.77 -21.75 4.49
C LYS A 221 -1.42 -22.00 5.17
N LYS A 222 -1.45 -22.52 6.37
CA LYS A 222 -0.21 -22.88 7.09
C LYS A 222 0.63 -23.86 6.26
N GLY A 223 1.88 -23.50 5.98
CA GLY A 223 2.79 -24.28 5.14
C GLY A 223 2.43 -24.26 3.64
N GLY A 224 1.53 -23.36 3.21
CA GLY A 224 1.20 -23.16 1.79
C GLY A 224 2.28 -22.38 1.07
N ASP A 225 2.50 -22.65 -0.21
CA ASP A 225 3.36 -21.83 -1.05
C ASP A 225 2.63 -20.52 -1.44
N PRO A 226 3.21 -19.33 -1.20
CA PRO A 226 2.62 -18.07 -1.65
C PRO A 226 2.36 -17.99 -3.17
N LEU A 227 3.08 -18.77 -3.97
CA LEU A 227 2.88 -18.85 -5.43
C LEU A 227 1.82 -19.88 -5.84
N ASP A 228 1.18 -20.57 -4.90
CA ASP A 228 -0.01 -21.38 -5.17
C ASP A 228 -1.27 -20.58 -4.85
N ALA A 229 -1.98 -20.09 -5.88
CA ALA A 229 -3.24 -19.36 -5.71
C ALA A 229 -4.28 -20.15 -4.88
N GLY A 230 -4.30 -21.47 -4.99
CA GLY A 230 -5.18 -22.37 -4.24
C GLY A 230 -4.82 -22.49 -2.74
N ALA A 231 -3.64 -22.04 -2.35
CA ALA A 231 -3.22 -21.98 -0.93
C ALA A 231 -3.77 -20.74 -0.20
N TRP A 232 -4.30 -19.75 -0.92
CA TRP A 232 -4.86 -18.54 -0.34
C TRP A 232 -6.37 -18.69 -0.11
N LYS A 233 -6.83 -18.20 1.03
CA LYS A 233 -8.25 -18.10 1.36
C LYS A 233 -8.65 -16.63 1.44
N LYS A 234 -9.51 -16.20 0.51
CA LYS A 234 -10.10 -14.86 0.47
C LYS A 234 -11.24 -14.76 1.48
N SER A 235 -11.30 -13.67 2.24
CA SER A 235 -12.43 -13.37 3.12
C SER A 235 -13.64 -12.96 2.27
N PRO A 236 -14.82 -13.55 2.47
CA PRO A 236 -16.02 -13.19 1.70
C PRO A 236 -16.60 -11.84 2.11
N ALA A 237 -16.23 -11.32 3.27
CA ALA A 237 -16.63 -10.02 3.78
C ALA A 237 -15.40 -9.12 3.96
N PRO A 238 -15.56 -7.79 3.85
CA PRO A 238 -14.49 -6.85 4.13
C PRO A 238 -14.06 -6.94 5.59
N VAL A 239 -12.79 -6.69 5.86
CA VAL A 239 -12.22 -6.70 7.22
C VAL A 239 -12.15 -5.31 7.84
N MET A 240 -12.35 -4.27 7.03
CA MET A 240 -12.49 -2.89 7.46
C MET A 240 -13.34 -2.12 6.43
N VAL A 241 -14.28 -1.32 6.91
CA VAL A 241 -15.20 -0.51 6.13
C VAL A 241 -15.33 0.88 6.76
N THR A 242 -16.09 1.77 6.14
CA THR A 242 -16.48 3.07 6.72
C THR A 242 -16.99 2.93 8.14
N GLU A 243 -16.45 3.73 9.05
CA GLU A 243 -16.79 3.79 10.47
C GLU A 243 -17.30 5.20 10.80
N GLU A 244 -18.58 5.47 10.51
CA GLU A 244 -19.19 6.80 10.66
C GLU A 244 -19.03 7.38 12.06
N LYS A 245 -19.18 6.55 13.10
CA LYS A 245 -19.04 6.95 14.51
C LYS A 245 -17.64 7.47 14.83
N ASN A 246 -16.63 7.00 14.11
CA ASN A 246 -15.23 7.39 14.25
C ASN A 246 -14.82 8.50 13.27
N GLY A 247 -15.74 8.92 12.35
CA GLY A 247 -15.44 9.87 11.30
C GLY A 247 -14.41 9.34 10.31
N LEU A 248 -14.47 8.04 9.98
CA LEU A 248 -13.58 7.38 9.03
C LEU A 248 -14.39 6.89 7.85
N TYR A 249 -14.19 7.49 6.69
CA TYR A 249 -14.89 7.16 5.46
C TYR A 249 -13.91 6.64 4.41
N GLY A 250 -14.24 5.48 3.82
CA GLY A 250 -13.41 4.82 2.83
C GLY A 250 -12.02 4.46 3.36
N PRO A 251 -11.91 3.74 4.51
CA PRO A 251 -10.61 3.33 5.03
C PRO A 251 -9.98 2.26 4.13
N GLY A 252 -8.70 2.44 3.80
CA GLY A 252 -8.01 1.48 2.97
C GLY A 252 -6.58 1.88 2.65
N HIS A 253 -6.04 1.24 1.61
CA HIS A 253 -4.66 1.34 1.15
C HIS A 253 -3.70 1.34 2.35
N ASN A 254 -3.77 0.24 3.09
CA ASN A 254 -3.05 0.11 4.35
C ASN A 254 -1.63 -0.41 4.16
N SER A 255 -0.81 -0.13 5.14
CA SER A 255 0.45 -0.81 5.41
C SER A 255 0.52 -1.27 6.86
N PHE A 256 1.59 -1.95 7.23
CA PHE A 256 1.84 -2.38 8.60
C PHE A 256 3.18 -1.86 9.10
N THR A 257 3.22 -1.53 10.38
CA THR A 257 4.44 -1.21 11.11
C THR A 257 4.36 -1.80 12.52
N VAL A 258 5.32 -1.50 13.36
CA VAL A 258 5.28 -1.86 14.79
C VAL A 258 5.56 -0.61 15.63
N ASP A 259 4.95 -0.55 16.84
CA ASP A 259 5.30 0.47 17.82
C ASP A 259 6.67 0.24 18.45
N GLU A 260 7.07 1.08 19.39
CA GLU A 260 8.34 1.00 20.08
C GLU A 260 8.49 -0.29 20.90
N GLU A 261 7.39 -0.86 21.38
CA GLU A 261 7.30 -2.10 22.13
C GLU A 261 7.25 -3.35 21.23
N GLY A 262 7.07 -3.17 19.90
CA GLY A 262 7.00 -4.26 18.91
C GLY A 262 5.59 -4.80 18.69
N ASN A 263 4.55 -4.06 19.08
CA ASN A 263 3.17 -4.40 18.76
C ASN A 263 2.84 -3.99 17.32
N ASP A 264 2.08 -4.83 16.62
CA ASP A 264 1.71 -4.57 15.23
C ASP A 264 0.69 -3.42 15.12
N LEU A 265 0.94 -2.50 14.21
CA LEU A 265 0.07 -1.38 13.89
C LEU A 265 -0.38 -1.45 12.43
N LEU A 266 -1.67 -1.19 12.22
CA LEU A 266 -2.26 -0.88 10.93
C LEU A 266 -2.07 0.62 10.66
N VAL A 267 -1.47 0.94 9.53
CA VAL A 267 -1.34 2.29 8.97
C VAL A 267 -2.27 2.35 7.77
N PHE A 268 -3.18 3.30 7.70
CA PHE A 268 -4.16 3.36 6.61
C PHE A 268 -4.60 4.80 6.33
N HIS A 269 -5.21 5.04 5.19
CA HIS A 269 -5.86 6.31 4.97
C HIS A 269 -7.39 6.23 5.08
N ALA A 270 -8.02 7.35 5.40
CA ALA A 270 -9.46 7.56 5.32
C ALA A 270 -9.78 9.04 5.15
N ARG A 271 -11.02 9.36 4.73
CA ARG A 271 -11.55 10.73 4.74
C ARG A 271 -12.34 11.01 6.02
N PRO A 272 -12.43 12.27 6.46
CA PRO A 272 -13.25 12.65 7.62
C PRO A 272 -14.73 12.87 7.30
N TYR A 273 -15.16 12.64 6.05
CA TYR A 273 -16.52 12.83 5.55
C TYR A 273 -16.82 11.86 4.39
N PRO A 274 -18.12 11.58 4.11
CA PRO A 274 -18.51 10.74 2.97
C PRO A 274 -18.29 11.47 1.64
N GLY A 275 -18.00 10.70 0.58
CA GLY A 275 -17.71 11.23 -0.75
C GLY A 275 -16.37 11.96 -0.82
N PHE A 276 -16.33 12.99 -1.68
CA PHE A 276 -15.14 13.81 -1.91
C PHE A 276 -15.52 15.20 -2.42
N HIS A 277 -14.63 16.18 -2.23
CA HIS A 277 -14.75 17.52 -2.81
C HIS A 277 -14.03 17.57 -4.16
N GLY A 278 -14.78 17.78 -5.24
CA GLY A 278 -14.25 17.74 -6.61
C GLY A 278 -14.25 16.31 -7.18
N THR A 279 -13.13 15.66 -7.22
CA THR A 279 -12.98 14.24 -7.63
C THR A 279 -12.24 13.44 -6.55
N ALA A 280 -12.32 12.12 -6.63
CA ALA A 280 -11.60 11.22 -5.68
C ALA A 280 -10.09 11.51 -5.64
N LEU A 281 -9.49 11.94 -6.76
CA LEU A 281 -8.07 12.28 -6.84
C LEU A 281 -7.75 13.72 -6.45
N SER A 282 -8.64 14.69 -6.77
CA SER A 282 -8.40 16.10 -6.45
C SER A 282 -8.71 16.48 -5.01
N ASP A 283 -9.49 15.68 -4.28
CA ASP A 283 -9.74 15.89 -2.85
C ASP A 283 -8.51 15.49 -2.03
N PRO A 284 -7.81 16.45 -1.39
CA PRO A 284 -6.57 16.17 -0.69
C PRO A 284 -6.77 15.49 0.68
N ASN A 285 -8.01 15.31 1.14
CA ASN A 285 -8.33 14.98 2.52
C ASN A 285 -8.39 13.48 2.82
N ARG A 286 -7.59 12.68 2.11
CA ARG A 286 -7.23 11.34 2.58
C ARG A 286 -6.11 11.49 3.61
N HIS A 287 -6.44 11.28 4.89
CA HIS A 287 -5.51 11.43 5.99
C HIS A 287 -4.95 10.07 6.43
N CYS A 288 -3.71 10.04 6.90
CA CYS A 288 -3.12 8.86 7.50
C CYS A 288 -3.62 8.67 8.94
N PHE A 289 -3.93 7.43 9.29
CA PHE A 289 -4.32 6.99 10.63
C PHE A 289 -3.48 5.80 11.07
N LEU A 290 -3.35 5.62 12.39
CA LEU A 290 -2.74 4.45 13.01
C LEU A 290 -3.77 3.73 13.89
N ARG A 291 -3.70 2.39 13.90
CA ARG A 291 -4.53 1.54 14.76
C ARG A 291 -3.74 0.30 15.18
N PRO A 292 -3.77 -0.12 16.46
CA PRO A 292 -3.23 -1.40 16.87
C PRO A 292 -3.91 -2.56 16.13
N VAL A 293 -3.12 -3.54 15.69
CA VAL A 293 -3.65 -4.80 15.17
C VAL A 293 -3.92 -5.73 16.35
N ARG A 294 -5.14 -6.26 16.42
CA ARG A 294 -5.51 -7.28 17.38
C ARG A 294 -5.55 -8.64 16.72
N TYR A 295 -5.60 -9.65 17.53
CA TYR A 295 -5.65 -11.03 17.07
C TYR A 295 -6.75 -11.79 17.80
N ASP A 296 -7.48 -12.63 17.07
CA ASP A 296 -8.41 -13.59 17.67
C ASP A 296 -7.67 -14.75 18.36
N ALA A 297 -8.42 -15.69 18.95
CA ALA A 297 -7.86 -16.85 19.64
C ALA A 297 -7.02 -17.77 18.73
N ASP A 298 -7.27 -17.72 17.41
CA ASP A 298 -6.54 -18.49 16.40
C ASP A 298 -5.33 -17.73 15.83
N GLY A 299 -5.08 -16.50 16.31
CA GLY A 299 -4.03 -15.61 15.85
C GLY A 299 -4.31 -14.94 14.51
N LYS A 300 -5.57 -14.86 14.07
CA LYS A 300 -5.98 -14.13 12.88
C LYS A 300 -6.11 -12.65 13.20
N PRO A 301 -5.58 -11.74 12.36
CA PRO A 301 -5.66 -10.31 12.62
C PRO A 301 -7.08 -9.77 12.53
N ILE A 302 -7.39 -8.80 13.39
CA ILE A 302 -8.65 -8.06 13.48
C ILE A 302 -8.35 -6.59 13.27
N PHE A 303 -9.02 -5.96 12.29
CA PHE A 303 -8.73 -4.60 11.85
C PHE A 303 -9.87 -3.60 12.11
N HIS A 304 -11.08 -4.08 12.42
CA HIS A 304 -12.23 -3.21 12.66
C HIS A 304 -12.24 -2.62 14.08
N ALA A 305 -13.16 -1.69 14.28
CA ALA A 305 -13.18 -0.75 15.38
C ALA A 305 -13.06 -1.35 16.79
N PHE A 306 -12.57 -0.49 17.64
CA PHE A 306 -12.41 -0.66 19.08
C PHE A 306 -13.76 -0.59 19.83
N ALA A 307 -13.82 -1.25 20.98
CA ALA A 307 -14.81 -0.92 21.99
C ALA A 307 -14.60 0.53 22.49
N GLU A 308 -15.68 1.19 22.93
CA GLU A 308 -15.63 2.54 23.48
C GLU A 308 -14.53 2.64 24.58
N GLY A 309 -13.61 3.59 24.41
CA GLY A 309 -12.56 3.88 25.40
C GLY A 309 -11.14 3.41 25.01
N GLU A 310 -10.97 2.71 23.90
CA GLU A 310 -9.64 2.33 23.40
C GLU A 310 -9.13 3.41 22.46
N CYS A 311 -8.24 4.25 22.96
CA CYS A 311 -7.67 5.37 22.24
C CYS A 311 -6.70 4.98 21.13
N ALA A 312 -6.68 5.82 20.10
CA ALA A 312 -5.53 6.00 19.21
C ALA A 312 -4.29 6.37 20.04
N ILE A 313 -3.14 5.86 19.65
CA ILE A 313 -1.82 6.19 20.21
C ILE A 313 -1.56 7.68 20.11
#